data_f9268133f58f93cdb72aad9587fc01e7
#
_entry.id   f9268133f58f93cdb72aad9587fc01e7
#
_cell.length_a   1.000
_cell.length_b   1.000
_cell.length_c   1.000
_cell.angle_alpha   90.00
_cell.angle_beta   90.00
_cell.angle_gamma   90.00
#
_symmetry.space_group_name_H-M   'P 1'
#
loop_
_entity.id
_entity.type
_entity.pdbx_description
1 polymer ?
#
loop_
_entity_poly.entity_id
_entity_poly.type
_entity_poly.pdbx_seq_one_letter_code
_entity_poly.pdbx_strand_id
1 'polypeptide(L)'
;MRKTLDVTIMAGTPETNRDHGKGFRITEMPAAHAERWAGRALRALARSGVPLPDDIEQAGMAELASVGFRALAGVDDATFDSLMDEIMGCVSMKEKALVRALTDDDIEEVSTRLTLRLEVFQLITGFSLTVVRQRLAAVGTIDQAA
;
A
#
# COMPACT_ATOMS: atom_id res chain seq x y z
N MET A 1 16.15 -11.73 4.98
CA MET A 1 15.70 -10.77 6.02
C MET A 1 14.59 -9.89 5.44
N ARG A 2 13.51 -9.69 6.17
CA ARG A 2 12.41 -8.83 5.71
C ARG A 2 12.81 -7.36 5.75
N LYS A 3 12.35 -6.59 4.76
CA LYS A 3 12.55 -5.14 4.75
C LYS A 3 11.71 -4.47 5.82
N THR A 4 12.26 -3.46 6.44
CA THR A 4 11.55 -2.61 7.39
C THR A 4 11.69 -1.15 6.97
N LEU A 5 10.69 -0.35 7.32
CA LEU A 5 10.66 1.08 7.06
C LEU A 5 10.10 1.80 8.28
N ASP A 6 10.82 2.78 8.77
CA ASP A 6 10.32 3.65 9.84
C ASP A 6 9.68 4.90 9.21
N VAL A 7 8.46 5.17 9.63
CA VAL A 7 7.67 6.31 9.12
C VAL A 7 7.30 7.21 10.28
N THR A 8 7.50 8.51 10.11
CA THR A 8 7.04 9.52 11.05
C THR A 8 5.99 10.38 10.35
N ILE A 9 4.84 10.58 10.99
CA ILE A 9 3.74 11.37 10.42
C ILE A 9 4.06 12.84 10.62
N MET A 10 4.35 13.54 9.53
CA MET A 10 4.69 14.96 9.55
C MET A 10 3.67 15.85 8.84
N ALA A 11 2.60 15.29 8.31
CA ALA A 11 1.55 16.04 7.65
C ALA A 11 0.83 16.96 8.64
N GLY A 12 0.55 18.19 8.21
CA GLY A 12 -0.13 19.17 9.05
C GLY A 12 0.73 19.65 10.22
N THR A 13 0.05 20.04 11.29
CA THR A 13 0.65 20.51 12.55
C THR A 13 0.03 19.74 13.72
N PRO A 14 0.61 19.79 14.93
CA PRO A 14 -0.03 19.14 16.09
C PRO A 14 -1.48 19.60 16.35
N GLU A 15 -1.81 20.83 15.95
CA GLU A 15 -3.16 21.38 16.11
C GLU A 15 -4.15 20.88 15.05
N THR A 16 -3.67 20.58 13.82
CA THR A 16 -4.52 20.15 12.71
C THR A 16 -4.52 18.65 12.50
N ASN A 17 -3.55 17.94 13.06
CA ASN A 17 -3.40 16.48 12.91
C ASN A 17 -2.98 15.86 14.24
N ARG A 18 -3.88 15.11 14.84
CA ARG A 18 -3.63 14.43 16.13
C ARG A 18 -2.51 13.40 16.07
N ASP A 19 -2.22 12.89 14.89
CA ASP A 19 -1.16 11.90 14.68
C ASP A 19 0.20 12.53 14.32
N HIS A 20 0.26 13.87 14.23
CA HIS A 20 1.51 14.54 13.89
C HIS A 20 2.63 14.19 14.87
N GLY A 21 3.77 13.76 14.35
CA GLY A 21 4.94 13.37 15.13
C GLY A 21 4.97 11.91 15.58
N LYS A 22 3.88 11.16 15.40
CA LYS A 22 3.86 9.73 15.75
C LYS A 22 4.75 8.92 14.81
N GLY A 23 5.46 7.95 15.36
CA GLY A 23 6.33 7.04 14.62
C GLY A 23 5.74 5.65 14.50
N PHE A 24 5.96 5.05 13.34
CA PHE A 24 5.50 3.69 13.03
C PHE A 24 6.63 2.91 12.37
N ARG A 25 6.65 1.60 12.58
CA ARG A 25 7.52 0.69 11.85
C ARG A 25 6.71 -0.22 10.97
N ILE A 26 7.05 -0.28 9.69
CA ILE A 26 6.45 -1.18 8.73
C ILE A 26 7.42 -2.33 8.49
N THR A 27 6.93 -3.57 8.57
CA THR A 27 7.68 -4.77 8.21
C THR A 27 6.97 -5.45 7.06
N GLU A 28 7.68 -5.72 5.96
CA GLU A 28 7.06 -6.35 4.80
C GLU A 28 6.53 -7.75 5.13
N MET A 29 5.51 -8.19 4.39
CA MET A 29 5.04 -9.57 4.44
C MET A 29 6.12 -10.52 3.92
N PRO A 30 6.18 -11.79 4.39
CA PRO A 30 6.96 -12.81 3.70
C PRO A 30 6.52 -12.92 2.24
N ALA A 31 7.45 -13.23 1.33
CA ALA A 31 7.19 -13.25 -0.11
C ALA A 31 5.97 -14.12 -0.49
N ALA A 32 5.85 -15.29 0.08
CA ALA A 32 4.70 -16.17 -0.18
C ALA A 32 3.37 -15.57 0.27
N HIS A 33 3.35 -14.87 1.40
CA HIS A 33 2.16 -14.17 1.89
C HIS A 33 1.81 -12.98 0.99
N ALA A 34 2.82 -12.19 0.59
CA ALA A 34 2.63 -11.05 -0.31
C ALA A 34 2.08 -11.50 -1.67
N GLU A 35 2.57 -12.61 -2.21
CA GLU A 35 2.07 -13.20 -3.45
C GLU A 35 0.60 -13.60 -3.34
N ARG A 36 0.21 -14.26 -2.26
CA ARG A 36 -1.19 -14.63 -2.02
C ARG A 36 -2.08 -13.41 -1.85
N TRP A 37 -1.60 -12.39 -1.14
CA TRP A 37 -2.32 -11.13 -0.97
C TRP A 37 -2.56 -10.46 -2.32
N ALA A 38 -1.51 -10.33 -3.14
CA ALA A 38 -1.59 -9.74 -4.47
C ALA A 38 -2.58 -10.52 -5.37
N GLY A 39 -2.51 -11.86 -5.34
CA GLY A 39 -3.42 -12.71 -6.11
C GLY A 39 -4.89 -12.50 -5.73
N ARG A 40 -5.17 -12.39 -4.43
CA ARG A 40 -6.54 -12.11 -3.95
C ARG A 40 -7.00 -10.72 -4.37
N ALA A 41 -6.13 -9.72 -4.27
CA ALA A 41 -6.44 -8.34 -4.69
C ALA A 41 -6.77 -8.28 -6.18
N LEU A 42 -5.95 -8.92 -7.03
CA LEU A 42 -6.17 -8.96 -8.48
C LEU A 42 -7.47 -9.69 -8.84
N ARG A 43 -7.75 -10.83 -8.21
CA ARG A 43 -9.01 -11.57 -8.45
C ARG A 43 -10.23 -10.78 -8.02
N ALA A 44 -10.12 -10.05 -6.90
CA ALA A 44 -11.20 -9.18 -6.44
C ALA A 44 -11.47 -8.03 -7.42
N LEU A 45 -10.43 -7.42 -7.97
CA LEU A 45 -10.54 -6.40 -9.00
C LEU A 45 -11.21 -6.96 -10.26
N ALA A 46 -10.80 -8.14 -10.72
CA ALA A 46 -11.39 -8.78 -11.88
C ALA A 46 -12.88 -9.05 -11.68
N ARG A 47 -13.29 -9.52 -10.50
CA ARG A 47 -14.69 -9.79 -10.16
C ARG A 47 -15.53 -8.54 -10.04
N SER A 48 -14.93 -7.41 -9.65
CA SER A 48 -15.65 -6.13 -9.53
C SER A 48 -15.91 -5.44 -10.86
N GLY A 49 -15.42 -6.00 -11.98
CA GLY A 49 -15.60 -5.44 -13.31
C GLY A 49 -14.63 -4.34 -13.67
N VAL A 50 -13.60 -4.10 -12.86
CA VAL A 50 -12.54 -3.15 -13.19
C VAL A 50 -11.74 -3.69 -14.38
N PRO A 51 -11.56 -2.90 -15.47
CA PRO A 51 -10.73 -3.34 -16.59
C PRO A 51 -9.29 -3.57 -16.15
N LEU A 52 -8.76 -4.75 -16.43
CA LEU A 52 -7.39 -5.11 -16.13
C LEU A 52 -6.64 -5.35 -17.44
N PRO A 53 -5.34 -4.99 -17.53
CA PRO A 53 -4.51 -5.33 -18.68
C PRO A 53 -4.44 -6.86 -18.89
N ASP A 54 -4.33 -7.29 -20.15
CA ASP A 54 -4.29 -8.71 -20.50
C ASP A 54 -3.10 -9.47 -19.89
N ASP A 55 -2.02 -8.76 -19.57
CA ASP A 55 -0.80 -9.31 -19.02
C ASP A 55 -0.69 -9.20 -17.50
N ILE A 56 -1.79 -8.91 -16.80
CA ILE A 56 -1.77 -8.62 -15.36
C ILE A 56 -1.25 -9.80 -14.53
N GLU A 57 -1.48 -11.02 -14.96
CA GLU A 57 -0.99 -12.22 -14.27
C GLU A 57 0.54 -12.28 -14.29
N GLN A 58 1.16 -11.78 -15.36
CA GLN A 58 2.61 -11.72 -15.51
C GLN A 58 3.20 -10.48 -14.83
N ALA A 59 2.49 -9.38 -14.84
CA ALA A 59 2.91 -8.13 -14.22
C ALA A 59 2.81 -8.17 -12.69
N GLY A 60 1.81 -8.87 -12.15
CA GLY A 60 1.66 -9.10 -10.71
C GLY A 60 1.62 -7.81 -9.89
N MET A 61 2.54 -7.70 -8.95
CA MET A 61 2.58 -6.57 -8.00
C MET A 61 2.83 -5.22 -8.68
N ALA A 62 3.62 -5.19 -9.75
CA ALA A 62 3.89 -3.95 -10.49
C ALA A 62 2.61 -3.40 -11.12
N GLU A 63 1.79 -4.26 -11.70
CA GLU A 63 0.52 -3.87 -12.30
C GLU A 63 -0.49 -3.44 -11.25
N LEU A 64 -0.54 -4.14 -10.12
CA LEU A 64 -1.37 -3.73 -9.00
C LEU A 64 -0.98 -2.33 -8.50
N ALA A 65 0.31 -2.02 -8.46
CA ALA A 65 0.81 -0.69 -8.10
C ALA A 65 0.38 0.37 -9.12
N SER A 66 0.40 0.05 -10.41
CA SER A 66 0.01 1.00 -11.46
C SER A 66 -1.49 1.27 -11.48
N VAL A 67 -2.31 0.26 -11.21
CA VAL A 67 -3.76 0.41 -11.06
C VAL A 67 -4.10 1.19 -9.79
N GLY A 68 -3.32 0.97 -8.75
CA GLY A 68 -3.39 1.71 -7.49
C GLY A 68 -4.52 1.29 -6.57
N PHE A 69 -4.45 1.81 -5.36
CA PHE A 69 -5.44 1.53 -4.32
C PHE A 69 -6.86 1.99 -4.67
N ARG A 70 -6.98 2.99 -5.54
CA ARG A 70 -8.29 3.53 -5.93
C ARG A 70 -9.18 2.49 -6.61
N ALA A 71 -8.57 1.60 -7.37
CA ALA A 71 -9.30 0.53 -8.05
C ALA A 71 -9.90 -0.47 -7.06
N LEU A 72 -9.29 -0.66 -5.89
CA LEU A 72 -9.80 -1.53 -4.85
C LEU A 72 -11.11 -1.00 -4.22
N ALA A 73 -11.41 0.28 -4.38
CA ALA A 73 -12.66 0.87 -3.88
C ALA A 73 -13.91 0.26 -4.52
N GLY A 74 -13.79 -0.39 -5.69
CA GLY A 74 -14.90 -1.10 -6.35
C GLY A 74 -15.10 -2.54 -5.91
N VAL A 75 -14.27 -3.04 -5.00
CA VAL A 75 -14.34 -4.40 -4.47
C VAL A 75 -15.38 -4.46 -3.33
N ASP A 76 -16.00 -5.62 -3.12
CA ASP A 76 -16.95 -5.80 -2.04
C ASP A 76 -16.32 -5.53 -0.66
N ASP A 77 -17.14 -5.04 0.28
CA ASP A 77 -16.67 -4.57 1.58
C ASP A 77 -15.88 -5.62 2.36
N ALA A 78 -16.37 -6.85 2.43
CA ALA A 78 -15.72 -7.91 3.20
C ALA A 78 -14.33 -8.25 2.65
N THR A 79 -14.18 -8.33 1.33
CA THR A 79 -12.89 -8.58 0.68
C THR A 79 -11.95 -7.40 0.86
N PHE A 80 -12.44 -6.19 0.67
CA PHE A 80 -11.67 -4.96 0.87
C PHE A 80 -11.14 -4.87 2.30
N ASP A 81 -12.01 -5.06 3.30
CA ASP A 81 -11.63 -5.00 4.72
C ASP A 81 -10.56 -6.05 5.05
N SER A 82 -10.74 -7.28 4.56
CA SER A 82 -9.76 -8.36 4.77
C SER A 82 -8.39 -8.02 4.19
N LEU A 83 -8.35 -7.47 2.96
CA LEU A 83 -7.10 -7.07 2.31
C LEU A 83 -6.42 -5.92 3.07
N MET A 84 -7.20 -4.95 3.52
CA MET A 84 -6.68 -3.79 4.26
C MET A 84 -6.20 -4.17 5.66
N ASP A 85 -6.88 -5.08 6.34
CA ASP A 85 -6.47 -5.56 7.66
C ASP A 85 -5.12 -6.29 7.59
N GLU A 86 -4.89 -7.08 6.55
CA GLU A 86 -3.60 -7.74 6.36
C GLU A 86 -2.47 -6.74 6.10
N ILE A 87 -2.73 -5.67 5.35
CA ILE A 87 -1.77 -4.59 5.14
C ILE A 87 -1.47 -3.90 6.47
N MET A 88 -2.49 -3.57 7.24
CA MET A 88 -2.30 -2.92 8.54
C MET A 88 -1.60 -3.82 9.55
N GLY A 89 -1.68 -5.13 9.39
CA GLY A 89 -0.91 -6.09 10.17
C GLY A 89 0.61 -5.97 10.01
N CYS A 90 1.07 -5.29 8.96
CA CYS A 90 2.48 -4.99 8.76
C CYS A 90 2.98 -3.78 9.57
N VAL A 91 2.08 -3.02 10.20
CA VAL A 91 2.38 -1.77 10.88
C VAL A 91 2.47 -1.99 12.38
N SER A 92 3.55 -1.50 12.98
CA SER A 92 3.76 -1.49 14.44
C SER A 92 3.95 -0.05 14.90
N MET A 93 3.59 0.22 16.15
CA MET A 93 3.87 1.51 16.77
C MET A 93 5.34 1.55 17.18
N LYS A 94 6.02 2.65 16.86
CA LYS A 94 7.40 2.87 17.26
C LYS A 94 7.51 4.11 18.14
N GLU A 95 7.81 3.89 19.41
CA GLU A 95 8.03 4.95 20.40
C GLU A 95 9.52 4.92 20.80
N LYS A 96 10.31 5.86 20.24
CA LYS A 96 11.78 5.88 20.41
C LYS A 96 12.39 4.56 19.95
N ALA A 97 13.02 3.79 20.84
CA ALA A 97 13.60 2.49 20.52
C ALA A 97 12.62 1.32 20.71
N LEU A 98 11.44 1.57 21.28
CA LEU A 98 10.44 0.55 21.53
C LEU A 98 9.51 0.35 20.34
N VAL A 99 9.37 -0.90 19.88
CA VAL A 99 8.43 -1.28 18.83
C VAL A 99 7.42 -2.25 19.45
N ARG A 100 6.14 -1.95 19.30
CA ARG A 100 5.05 -2.78 19.84
C ARG A 100 3.91 -2.92 18.84
N ALA A 101 3.05 -3.90 19.06
CA ALA A 101 1.87 -4.08 18.23
C ALA A 101 0.96 -2.84 18.27
N LEU A 102 0.38 -2.55 17.12
CA LEU A 102 -0.55 -1.43 16.95
C LEU A 102 -1.86 -1.72 17.70
N THR A 103 -2.41 -0.70 18.36
CA THR A 103 -3.75 -0.74 18.95
C THR A 103 -4.65 0.26 18.20
N ASP A 104 -5.96 0.13 18.37
CA ASP A 104 -6.93 0.99 17.69
C ASP A 104 -6.77 2.46 18.07
N ASP A 105 -6.31 2.74 19.28
CA ASP A 105 -6.15 4.11 19.78
C ASP A 105 -4.86 4.79 19.31
N ASP A 106 -3.93 4.05 18.71
CA ASP A 106 -2.65 4.60 18.27
C ASP A 106 -2.80 5.54 17.06
N ILE A 107 -3.79 5.30 16.22
CA ILE A 107 -4.08 6.11 15.04
C ILE A 107 -5.43 6.79 15.22
N GLU A 108 -5.43 8.11 15.24
CA GLU A 108 -6.63 8.91 15.46
C GLU A 108 -7.18 9.54 14.19
N GLU A 109 -6.39 9.55 13.09
CA GLU A 109 -6.80 10.14 11.81
C GLU A 109 -6.87 9.09 10.71
N VAL A 110 -7.92 9.17 9.90
CA VAL A 110 -8.09 8.29 8.73
C VAL A 110 -6.96 8.52 7.72
N SER A 111 -6.52 9.76 7.56
CA SER A 111 -5.42 10.10 6.66
C SER A 111 -4.12 9.39 7.02
N THR A 112 -3.86 9.18 8.31
CA THR A 112 -2.70 8.41 8.79
C THR A 112 -2.80 6.96 8.35
N ARG A 113 -3.97 6.34 8.49
CA ARG A 113 -4.19 4.96 8.04
C ARG A 113 -3.95 4.81 6.53
N LEU A 114 -4.45 5.76 5.74
CA LEU A 114 -4.25 5.75 4.29
C LEU A 114 -2.78 5.90 3.91
N THR A 115 -2.06 6.80 4.58
CA THR A 115 -0.62 6.99 4.38
C THR A 115 0.14 5.70 4.70
N LEU A 116 -0.14 5.08 5.83
CA LEU A 116 0.55 3.84 6.25
C LEU A 116 0.26 2.68 5.29
N ARG A 117 -0.98 2.53 4.83
CA ARG A 117 -1.33 1.50 3.83
C ARG A 117 -0.53 1.69 2.55
N LEU A 118 -0.40 2.92 2.08
CA LEU A 118 0.36 3.22 0.88
C LEU A 118 1.84 2.88 1.07
N GLU A 119 2.41 3.21 2.22
CA GLU A 119 3.80 2.89 2.54
C GLU A 119 4.04 1.37 2.61
N VAL A 120 3.13 0.62 3.22
CA VAL A 120 3.19 -0.86 3.22
C VAL A 120 3.16 -1.40 1.80
N PHE A 121 2.25 -0.89 0.98
CA PHE A 121 2.09 -1.33 -0.39
C PHE A 121 3.37 -1.06 -1.21
N GLN A 122 3.94 0.12 -1.08
CA GLN A 122 5.21 0.46 -1.75
C GLN A 122 6.35 -0.43 -1.30
N LEU A 123 6.43 -0.73 -0.02
CA LEU A 123 7.48 -1.60 0.52
C LEU A 123 7.37 -3.03 -0.02
N ILE A 124 6.14 -3.56 -0.09
CA ILE A 124 5.87 -4.90 -0.61
C ILE A 124 6.17 -4.98 -2.10
N THR A 125 5.75 -4.01 -2.88
CA THR A 125 5.93 -4.02 -4.34
C THR A 125 7.34 -3.64 -4.77
N GLY A 126 8.10 -2.96 -3.92
CA GLY A 126 9.41 -2.42 -4.27
C GLY A 126 9.35 -1.24 -5.24
N PHE A 127 8.16 -0.69 -5.48
CA PHE A 127 7.95 0.45 -6.37
C PHE A 127 7.33 1.62 -5.61
N SER A 128 7.95 2.80 -5.71
CA SER A 128 7.27 4.03 -5.31
C SER A 128 6.28 4.46 -6.39
N LEU A 129 5.25 5.21 -6.02
CA LEU A 129 4.32 5.77 -6.99
C LEU A 129 5.03 6.65 -8.02
N THR A 130 6.07 7.35 -7.62
CA THR A 130 6.89 8.18 -8.53
C THR A 130 7.55 7.32 -9.58
N VAL A 131 8.15 6.19 -9.20
CA VAL A 131 8.80 5.26 -10.13
C VAL A 131 7.78 4.67 -11.11
N VAL A 132 6.61 4.28 -10.62
CA VAL A 132 5.53 3.77 -11.47
C VAL A 132 5.10 4.82 -12.48
N ARG A 133 4.88 6.05 -12.04
CA ARG A 133 4.52 7.16 -12.95
C ARG A 133 5.60 7.43 -13.99
N GLN A 134 6.86 7.40 -13.62
CA GLN A 134 7.97 7.58 -14.55
C GLN A 134 8.02 6.47 -15.60
N ARG A 135 7.79 5.22 -15.21
CA ARG A 135 7.74 4.08 -16.14
C ARG A 135 6.58 4.20 -17.12
N LEU A 136 5.40 4.58 -16.62
CA LEU A 136 4.23 4.80 -17.49
C LEU A 136 4.47 5.95 -18.48
N ALA A 137 5.07 7.04 -18.02
CA ALA A 137 5.42 8.17 -18.88
C ALA A 137 6.44 7.78 -19.96
N ALA A 138 7.45 6.97 -19.61
CA ALA A 138 8.45 6.48 -20.56
C ALA A 138 7.83 5.58 -21.63
N VAL A 139 6.88 4.70 -21.26
CA VAL A 139 6.13 3.87 -22.21
C VAL A 139 5.31 4.75 -23.16
N GLY A 140 4.59 5.74 -22.63
CA GLY A 140 3.83 6.69 -23.44
C GLY A 140 4.71 7.48 -24.40
N THR A 141 5.90 7.88 -23.98
CA THR A 141 6.86 8.59 -24.82
C THR A 141 7.38 7.70 -25.97
N ILE A 142 7.66 6.42 -25.69
CA ILE A 142 8.09 5.46 -26.71
C ILE A 142 7.00 5.27 -27.76
N ASP A 143 5.75 5.12 -27.34
CA ASP A 143 4.62 4.97 -28.25
C ASP A 143 4.41 6.21 -29.13
N GLN A 144 4.66 7.40 -28.61
CA GLN A 144 4.57 8.65 -29.36
C GLN A 144 5.72 8.82 -30.34
N ALA A 145 6.90 8.27 -30.07
CA ALA A 145 8.06 8.35 -30.91
C ALA A 145 8.02 7.37 -32.10
N ALA A 146 7.18 6.37 -32.02
CA ALA A 146 6.98 5.38 -33.06
C ALA A 146 5.95 5.84 -34.08
#